data_e785768316ef3c981cc2e1025b741898
#
_entry.id   e785768316ef3c981cc2e1025b741898
#
_cell.length_a   1.000
_cell.length_b   1.000
_cell.length_c   1.000
_cell.angle_alpha   90.00
_cell.angle_beta   90.00
_cell.angle_gamma   90.00
#
_symmetry.space_group_name_H-M   'P 1'
#
loop_
_entity.id
_entity.type
_entity.pdbx_description
1 polymer ?
#
loop_
_entity_poly.entity_id
_entity_poly.type
_entity_poly.pdbx_seq_one_letter_code
_entity_poly.pdbx_strand_id
1 'polypeptide(L)'
;MAATPGRGPHDQSLVESRPDVLVFTSDVLKEDLEVTGPIRVRLHVQSSAPSTDWIARLCDVDPDGRSLNLTDGIFRINNRADETQEIEIDLWSTSNVFLAGHRIRVQITNSCFPRWDRNLNTGDQAGTELIIAHQQLFHDANRPSYIELPVVPDENKPFDA
;
A
#
# COMPACT_ATOMS: atom_id res chain seq x y z
N MET A 1 -16.42 -11.87 17.26
CA MET A 1 -16.55 -12.49 15.92
C MET A 1 -15.98 -11.48 14.94
N ALA A 2 -14.84 -11.76 14.32
CA ALA A 2 -14.36 -10.95 13.23
C ALA A 2 -15.31 -11.16 12.04
N ALA A 3 -15.92 -10.08 11.55
CA ALA A 3 -16.75 -10.16 10.35
C ALA A 3 -15.86 -10.65 9.20
N THR A 4 -16.30 -11.70 8.51
CA THR A 4 -15.67 -12.12 7.26
C THR A 4 -15.70 -10.92 6.32
N PRO A 5 -14.56 -10.42 5.81
CA PRO A 5 -14.58 -9.30 4.88
C PRO A 5 -15.46 -9.71 3.68
N GLY A 6 -16.49 -8.95 3.41
CA GLY A 6 -17.29 -9.11 2.20
C GLY A 6 -16.42 -8.91 0.95
N ARG A 7 -16.99 -9.20 -0.22
CA ARG A 7 -16.33 -8.87 -1.50
C ARG A 7 -16.51 -7.38 -1.80
N GLY A 8 -15.50 -6.75 -2.40
CA GLY A 8 -15.54 -5.35 -2.83
C GLY A 8 -14.80 -4.39 -1.89
N PRO A 9 -14.94 -3.07 -2.11
CA PRO A 9 -14.33 -2.06 -1.26
C PRO A 9 -14.92 -2.05 0.15
N HIS A 10 -14.04 -1.93 1.14
CA HIS A 10 -14.40 -1.83 2.56
C HIS A 10 -13.70 -0.65 3.19
N ASP A 11 -14.33 -0.04 4.18
CA ASP A 11 -13.72 1.03 4.96
C ASP A 11 -12.53 0.49 5.75
N GLN A 12 -11.37 1.09 5.52
CA GLN A 12 -10.08 0.72 6.10
C GLN A 12 -9.75 1.52 7.37
N SER A 13 -10.59 2.43 7.82
CA SER A 13 -10.30 3.35 8.93
C SER A 13 -9.86 2.64 10.21
N LEU A 14 -10.44 1.47 10.52
CA LEU A 14 -10.04 0.66 11.67
C LEU A 14 -8.66 0.02 11.49
N VAL A 15 -8.29 -0.35 10.27
CA VAL A 15 -6.96 -0.90 9.96
C VAL A 15 -5.91 0.21 10.03
N GLU A 16 -6.24 1.38 9.53
CA GLU A 16 -5.38 2.56 9.49
C GLU A 16 -5.06 3.12 10.88
N SER A 17 -5.91 2.88 11.87
CA SER A 17 -5.67 3.31 13.25
C SER A 17 -4.62 2.46 13.99
N ARG A 18 -4.17 1.36 13.40
CA ARG A 18 -3.17 0.47 14.00
C ARG A 18 -1.77 1.08 13.93
N PRO A 19 -0.94 0.91 14.97
CA PRO A 19 0.42 1.48 15.00
C PRO A 19 1.40 0.77 14.03
N ASP A 20 1.04 -0.40 13.51
CA ASP A 20 1.82 -1.18 12.54
C ASP A 20 1.39 -0.93 11.08
N VAL A 21 0.58 0.10 10.84
CA VAL A 21 0.16 0.54 9.50
C VAL A 21 0.63 1.98 9.27
N LEU A 22 1.50 2.17 8.27
CA LEU A 22 1.87 3.50 7.81
C LEU A 22 0.84 3.98 6.80
N VAL A 23 0.43 5.24 6.92
CA VAL A 23 -0.61 5.84 6.08
C VAL A 23 -0.08 7.12 5.45
N PHE A 24 -0.07 7.15 4.11
CA PHE A 24 0.32 8.32 3.32
C PHE A 24 -0.88 8.80 2.52
N THR A 25 -1.21 10.08 2.65
CA THR A 25 -2.42 10.64 2.03
C THR A 25 -2.07 11.89 1.24
N SER A 26 -2.60 12.00 0.01
CA SER A 26 -2.45 13.18 -0.83
C SER A 26 -3.20 14.39 -0.26
N ASP A 27 -2.96 15.55 -0.85
CA ASP A 27 -3.87 16.67 -0.74
C ASP A 27 -5.24 16.32 -1.33
N VAL A 28 -6.24 17.15 -1.03
CA VAL A 28 -7.57 17.03 -1.63
C VAL A 28 -7.48 17.26 -3.13
N LEU A 29 -8.05 16.35 -3.90
CA LEU A 29 -8.14 16.47 -5.35
C LEU A 29 -9.06 17.65 -5.72
N LYS A 30 -8.57 18.51 -6.59
CA LYS A 30 -9.33 19.68 -7.06
C LYS A 30 -10.29 19.33 -8.18
N GLU A 31 -10.05 18.21 -8.85
CA GLU A 31 -10.78 17.71 -10.00
C GLU A 31 -10.77 16.19 -10.01
N ASP A 32 -11.66 15.61 -10.80
CA ASP A 32 -11.70 14.17 -10.98
C ASP A 32 -10.39 13.67 -11.61
N LEU A 33 -9.88 12.53 -11.13
CA LEU A 33 -8.67 11.91 -11.61
C LEU A 33 -8.96 10.45 -11.97
N GLU A 34 -8.97 10.15 -13.27
CA GLU A 34 -9.08 8.77 -13.73
C GLU A 34 -7.73 8.09 -13.70
N VAL A 35 -7.67 6.92 -13.03
CA VAL A 35 -6.49 6.04 -12.96
C VAL A 35 -6.90 4.70 -13.55
N THR A 36 -6.35 4.38 -14.73
CA THR A 36 -6.68 3.14 -15.45
C THR A 36 -5.40 2.48 -15.97
N GLY A 37 -5.07 1.32 -15.42
CA GLY A 37 -3.89 0.54 -15.78
C GLY A 37 -3.15 -0.08 -14.60
N PRO A 38 -1.92 -0.58 -14.80
CA PRO A 38 -1.12 -1.22 -13.77
C PRO A 38 -0.60 -0.21 -12.74
N ILE A 39 -0.67 -0.56 -11.46
CA ILE A 39 -0.21 0.27 -10.34
C ILE A 39 0.99 -0.40 -9.70
N ARG A 40 2.03 0.38 -9.44
CA ARG A 40 3.26 -0.08 -8.78
C ARG A 40 3.62 0.84 -7.62
N VAL A 41 4.11 0.22 -6.54
CA VAL A 41 4.65 0.94 -5.38
C VAL A 41 6.12 0.58 -5.26
N ARG A 42 7.00 1.59 -5.29
CA ARG A 42 8.43 1.42 -5.06
C ARG A 42 8.78 1.94 -3.68
N LEU A 43 9.43 1.10 -2.90
CA LEU A 43 9.77 1.40 -1.52
C LEU A 43 11.26 1.15 -1.28
N HIS A 44 11.89 2.07 -0.54
CA HIS A 44 13.18 1.83 0.09
C HIS A 44 12.92 1.38 1.53
N VAL A 45 13.31 0.16 1.86
CA VAL A 45 12.92 -0.52 3.10
C VAL A 45 14.07 -1.23 3.77
N GLN A 46 13.94 -1.42 5.07
CA GLN A 46 14.84 -2.24 5.89
C GLN A 46 14.03 -2.97 6.95
N SER A 47 14.47 -4.18 7.31
CA SER A 47 13.86 -4.96 8.38
C SER A 47 14.93 -5.63 9.24
N SER A 48 14.70 -5.69 10.54
CA SER A 48 15.56 -6.45 11.47
C SER A 48 15.39 -7.96 11.34
N ALA A 49 14.34 -8.41 10.68
CA ALA A 49 14.02 -9.82 10.53
C ALA A 49 14.61 -10.41 9.24
N PRO A 50 15.04 -11.67 9.23
CA PRO A 50 15.57 -12.33 8.03
C PRO A 50 14.52 -12.53 6.94
N SER A 51 13.24 -12.63 7.31
CA SER A 51 12.11 -12.67 6.37
C SER A 51 11.03 -11.74 6.85
N THR A 52 10.37 -11.02 5.94
CA THR A 52 9.24 -10.17 6.27
C THR A 52 8.42 -9.86 5.02
N ASP A 53 7.17 -9.49 5.23
CA ASP A 53 6.28 -9.05 4.16
C ASP A 53 6.16 -7.53 4.15
N TRP A 54 6.06 -6.99 2.94
CA TRP A 54 5.68 -5.62 2.67
C TRP A 54 4.41 -5.63 1.84
N ILE A 55 3.37 -5.05 2.38
CA ILE A 55 2.06 -4.98 1.74
C ILE A 55 1.74 -3.52 1.51
N ALA A 56 1.40 -3.18 0.27
CA ALA A 56 0.90 -1.87 -0.09
C ALA A 56 -0.57 -2.00 -0.50
N ARG A 57 -1.38 -1.00 -0.13
CA ARG A 57 -2.79 -0.91 -0.51
C ARG A 57 -3.11 0.50 -0.96
N LEU A 58 -3.76 0.62 -2.10
CA LEU A 58 -4.32 1.87 -2.60
C LEU A 58 -5.76 2.01 -2.13
N CYS A 59 -6.09 3.18 -1.59
CA CYS A 59 -7.43 3.52 -1.13
C CYS A 59 -7.88 4.86 -1.72
N ASP A 60 -9.18 4.97 -1.89
CA ASP A 60 -9.91 6.21 -2.16
C ASP A 60 -10.52 6.73 -0.85
N VAL A 61 -10.20 7.95 -0.48
CA VAL A 61 -10.73 8.57 0.75
C VAL A 61 -11.76 9.63 0.35
N ASP A 62 -13.00 9.40 0.75
CA ASP A 62 -14.09 10.34 0.48
C ASP A 62 -14.03 11.59 1.39
N PRO A 63 -14.84 12.64 1.10
CA PRO A 63 -14.87 13.84 1.91
C PRO A 63 -15.30 13.63 3.36
N ASP A 64 -16.03 12.54 3.66
CA ASP A 64 -16.46 12.17 5.00
C ASP A 64 -15.35 11.42 5.77
N GLY A 65 -14.22 11.12 5.10
CA GLY A 65 -13.05 10.49 5.68
C GLY A 65 -13.07 8.95 5.63
N ARG A 66 -14.02 8.33 4.94
CA ARG A 66 -14.02 6.87 4.75
C ARG A 66 -12.95 6.51 3.74
N SER A 67 -12.13 5.55 4.08
CA SER A 67 -11.02 5.06 3.26
C SER A 67 -11.39 3.72 2.62
N LEU A 68 -11.76 3.74 1.36
CA LEU A 68 -12.21 2.54 0.64
C LEU A 68 -11.03 1.90 -0.11
N ASN A 69 -10.71 0.64 0.18
CA ASN A 69 -9.64 -0.07 -0.53
C ASN A 69 -10.03 -0.34 -1.98
N LEU A 70 -9.10 -0.11 -2.89
CA LEU A 70 -9.24 -0.40 -4.32
C LEU A 70 -8.46 -1.65 -4.72
N THR A 71 -7.17 -1.65 -4.45
CA THR A 71 -6.27 -2.76 -4.79
C THR A 71 -5.13 -2.84 -3.78
N ASP A 72 -4.50 -4.00 -3.68
CA ASP A 72 -3.35 -4.24 -2.82
C ASP A 72 -2.41 -5.30 -3.42
N GLY A 73 -1.17 -5.28 -2.95
CA GLY A 73 -0.13 -6.21 -3.36
C GLY A 73 0.82 -6.52 -2.22
N ILE A 74 1.64 -7.55 -2.40
CA ILE A 74 2.61 -8.04 -1.42
C ILE A 74 3.98 -8.26 -2.07
N PHE A 75 5.03 -7.98 -1.30
CA PHE A 75 6.39 -8.38 -1.60
C PHE A 75 7.01 -9.04 -0.36
N ARG A 76 7.47 -10.28 -0.48
CA ARG A 76 8.12 -11.03 0.60
C ARG A 76 9.63 -10.98 0.44
N ILE A 77 10.32 -10.42 1.43
CA ILE A 77 11.78 -10.41 1.53
C ILE A 77 12.23 -11.65 2.30
N ASN A 78 13.31 -12.30 1.84
CA ASN A 78 13.93 -13.42 2.50
C ASN A 78 15.45 -13.22 2.62
N ASN A 79 16.01 -13.63 3.76
CA ASN A 79 17.45 -13.69 4.05
C ASN A 79 18.20 -12.35 3.92
N ARG A 80 17.56 -11.24 4.33
CA ARG A 80 18.12 -9.90 4.20
C ARG A 80 17.86 -9.02 5.42
N ALA A 81 18.15 -9.54 6.61
CA ALA A 81 18.06 -8.77 7.84
C ALA A 81 19.03 -7.57 7.79
N ASP A 82 18.55 -6.41 8.26
CA ASP A 82 19.31 -5.17 8.42
C ASP A 82 19.93 -4.59 7.13
N GLU A 83 19.54 -5.09 5.96
CA GLU A 83 19.93 -4.51 4.68
C GLU A 83 18.86 -3.54 4.16
N THR A 84 19.28 -2.34 3.75
CA THR A 84 18.40 -1.43 3.00
C THR A 84 18.24 -1.92 1.57
N GLN A 85 17.01 -2.03 1.11
CA GLN A 85 16.66 -2.54 -0.21
C GLN A 85 15.64 -1.64 -0.88
N GLU A 86 15.73 -1.55 -2.21
CA GLU A 86 14.63 -1.07 -3.03
C GLU A 86 13.78 -2.27 -3.45
N ILE A 87 12.47 -2.18 -3.23
CA ILE A 87 11.50 -3.20 -3.62
C ILE A 87 10.40 -2.58 -4.47
N GLU A 88 9.82 -3.39 -5.35
CA GLU A 88 8.63 -3.03 -6.13
C GLU A 88 7.48 -3.96 -5.75
N ILE A 89 6.34 -3.39 -5.40
CA ILE A 89 5.10 -4.11 -5.10
C ILE A 89 4.13 -3.86 -6.25
N ASP A 90 3.74 -4.93 -6.94
CA ASP A 90 2.70 -4.88 -7.97
C ASP A 90 1.32 -4.91 -7.30
N LEU A 91 0.53 -3.84 -7.50
CA LEU A 91 -0.84 -3.73 -7.00
C LEU A 91 -1.87 -4.16 -8.06
N TRP A 92 -1.43 -4.83 -9.11
CA TRP A 92 -2.27 -5.20 -10.26
C TRP A 92 -2.76 -3.97 -11.03
N SER A 93 -3.80 -4.15 -11.82
CA SER A 93 -4.42 -3.04 -12.56
C SER A 93 -5.75 -2.66 -11.93
N THR A 94 -6.08 -1.37 -12.02
CA THR A 94 -7.40 -0.86 -11.67
C THR A 94 -7.94 0.03 -12.78
N SER A 95 -9.23 0.32 -12.73
CA SER A 95 -9.88 1.40 -13.45
C SER A 95 -10.80 2.07 -12.44
N ASN A 96 -10.42 3.26 -12.00
CA ASN A 96 -11.12 4.01 -10.96
C ASN A 96 -11.02 5.50 -11.23
N VAL A 97 -12.09 6.23 -10.94
CA VAL A 97 -12.09 7.69 -10.93
C VAL A 97 -12.10 8.15 -9.47
N PHE A 98 -11.02 8.79 -9.05
CA PHE A 98 -11.00 9.54 -7.79
C PHE A 98 -11.69 10.85 -8.01
N LEU A 99 -12.80 11.10 -7.32
CA LEU A 99 -13.60 12.30 -7.53
C LEU A 99 -12.95 13.55 -6.93
N ALA A 100 -13.30 14.70 -7.44
CA ALA A 100 -12.98 15.99 -6.82
C ALA A 100 -13.46 16.01 -5.35
N GLY A 101 -12.63 16.52 -4.46
CA GLY A 101 -12.89 16.49 -3.02
C GLY A 101 -12.38 15.23 -2.31
N HIS A 102 -12.06 14.16 -3.04
CA HIS A 102 -11.46 12.95 -2.50
C HIS A 102 -9.95 13.10 -2.30
N ARG A 103 -9.33 12.08 -1.71
CA ARG A 103 -7.86 11.97 -1.55
C ARG A 103 -7.41 10.56 -1.95
N ILE A 104 -6.22 10.48 -2.51
CA ILE A 104 -5.52 9.22 -2.75
C ILE A 104 -4.79 8.84 -1.47
N ARG A 105 -4.90 7.59 -1.05
CA ARG A 105 -4.21 7.09 0.13
C ARG A 105 -3.50 5.78 -0.15
N VAL A 106 -2.28 5.66 0.39
CA VAL A 106 -1.51 4.42 0.38
C VAL A 106 -1.27 3.97 1.81
N GLN A 107 -1.59 2.72 2.09
CA GLN A 107 -1.25 2.04 3.34
C GLN A 107 -0.05 1.14 3.10
N ILE A 108 0.91 1.11 4.03
CA ILE A 108 2.02 0.17 4.04
C ILE A 108 1.99 -0.58 5.37
N THR A 109 1.99 -1.91 5.30
CA THR A 109 1.94 -2.79 6.47
C THR A 109 2.69 -4.10 6.17
N ASN A 110 2.77 -4.99 7.16
CA ASN A 110 3.42 -6.30 7.04
C ASN A 110 2.47 -7.48 7.15
N SER A 111 1.16 -7.26 7.23
CA SER A 111 0.19 -8.33 7.36
C SER A 111 -1.16 -7.96 6.76
N CYS A 112 -1.73 -8.89 6.00
CA CYS A 112 -3.10 -8.78 5.47
C CYS A 112 -3.78 -10.18 5.50
N PHE A 113 -3.74 -10.84 6.67
CA PHE A 113 -4.44 -12.09 6.86
C PHE A 113 -5.97 -11.88 6.84
N PRO A 114 -6.75 -12.76 6.20
CA PRO A 114 -6.38 -14.05 5.59
C PRO A 114 -6.13 -14.00 4.07
N ARG A 115 -5.96 -12.81 3.46
CA ARG A 115 -5.67 -12.71 2.02
C ARG A 115 -4.35 -13.36 1.66
N TRP A 116 -3.32 -13.15 2.50
CA TRP A 116 -2.04 -13.84 2.45
C TRP A 116 -1.77 -14.52 3.78
N ASP A 117 -0.96 -15.57 3.74
CA ASP A 117 -0.49 -16.27 4.93
C ASP A 117 0.32 -15.33 5.83
N ARG A 118 0.35 -15.64 7.11
CA ARG A 118 1.13 -14.88 8.07
C ARG A 118 2.62 -15.23 7.94
N ASN A 119 3.46 -14.24 7.68
CA ASN A 119 4.91 -14.41 7.77
C ASN A 119 5.35 -14.45 9.24
N LEU A 120 6.09 -15.48 9.61
CA LEU A 120 6.62 -15.66 10.97
C LEU A 120 7.89 -14.84 11.22
N ASN A 121 8.42 -14.19 10.18
CA ASN A 121 9.62 -13.36 10.14
C ASN A 121 10.94 -14.14 10.38
N THR A 122 10.89 -15.43 10.65
CA THR A 122 12.08 -16.28 10.94
C THR A 122 12.84 -16.71 9.70
N GLY A 123 12.22 -16.65 8.52
CA GLY A 123 12.73 -17.28 7.29
C GLY A 123 12.38 -18.77 7.19
N ASP A 124 11.95 -19.39 8.26
CA ASP A 124 11.43 -20.77 8.28
C ASP A 124 9.91 -20.76 8.19
N GLN A 125 9.40 -21.09 7.01
CA GLN A 125 7.96 -21.12 6.75
C GLN A 125 7.27 -22.37 7.36
N ALA A 126 8.03 -23.41 7.70
CA ALA A 126 7.51 -24.63 8.31
C ALA A 126 7.53 -24.56 9.85
N GLY A 127 8.18 -23.57 10.41
CA GLY A 127 8.28 -23.35 11.85
C GLY A 127 6.99 -22.89 12.49
N THR A 128 6.94 -22.95 13.80
CA THR A 128 5.81 -22.43 14.62
C THR A 128 6.20 -21.19 15.43
N GLU A 129 7.49 -20.91 15.52
CA GLU A 129 8.01 -19.75 16.22
C GLU A 129 7.88 -18.50 15.35
N LEU A 130 7.60 -17.37 15.98
CA LEU A 130 7.55 -16.08 15.32
C LEU A 130 8.49 -15.09 16.03
N ILE A 131 9.03 -14.16 15.27
CA ILE A 131 9.83 -13.07 15.83
C ILE A 131 9.20 -11.71 15.46
N ILE A 132 9.47 -10.71 16.29
CA ILE A 132 9.06 -9.34 16.00
C ILE A 132 10.05 -8.73 15.00
N ALA A 133 9.54 -8.17 13.92
CA ALA A 133 10.31 -7.41 12.95
C ALA A 133 10.18 -5.91 13.23
N HIS A 134 11.32 -5.22 13.34
CA HIS A 134 11.36 -3.77 13.31
C HIS A 134 11.60 -3.33 11.87
N GLN A 135 10.62 -2.66 11.29
CA GLN A 135 10.65 -2.24 9.90
C GLN A 135 10.86 -0.75 9.77
N GLN A 136 11.63 -0.36 8.76
CA GLN A 136 11.86 1.03 8.41
C GLN A 136 11.50 1.23 6.94
N LEU A 137 10.77 2.29 6.68
CA LEU A 137 10.48 2.79 5.33
C LEU A 137 11.13 4.16 5.18
N PHE A 138 11.91 4.31 4.13
CA PHE A 138 12.60 5.55 3.81
C PHE A 138 11.86 6.30 2.70
N HIS A 139 11.78 7.63 2.81
CA HIS A 139 11.17 8.50 1.81
C HIS A 139 11.91 9.85 1.72
N ASP A 140 13.23 9.82 1.92
CA ASP A 140 14.11 10.97 1.76
C ASP A 140 14.56 11.15 0.29
N ALA A 141 15.26 12.24 -0.01
CA ALA A 141 15.68 12.57 -1.36
C ALA A 141 16.62 11.53 -2.01
N ASN A 142 17.38 10.77 -1.20
CA ASN A 142 18.30 9.74 -1.69
C ASN A 142 17.64 8.35 -1.78
N ARG A 143 16.55 8.16 -1.06
CA ARG A 143 15.79 6.91 -0.97
C ARG A 143 14.29 7.21 -1.12
N PRO A 144 13.86 7.68 -2.30
CA PRO A 144 12.47 8.04 -2.54
C PRO A 144 11.59 6.80 -2.56
N SER A 145 10.51 6.80 -1.78
CA SER A 145 9.45 5.81 -1.89
C SER A 145 8.22 6.49 -2.49
N TYR A 146 7.58 5.82 -3.46
CA TYR A 146 6.48 6.43 -4.23
C TYR A 146 5.54 5.37 -4.82
N ILE A 147 4.37 5.83 -5.26
CA ILE A 147 3.42 5.07 -6.06
C ILE A 147 3.36 5.64 -7.48
N GLU A 148 3.32 4.75 -8.46
CA GLU A 148 3.09 5.09 -9.86
C GLU A 148 1.62 4.83 -10.21
N LEU A 149 0.93 5.88 -10.66
CA LEU A 149 -0.47 5.84 -11.05
C LEU A 149 -0.61 6.18 -12.54
N PRO A 150 -1.17 5.27 -13.37
CA PRO A 150 -1.42 5.53 -14.78
C PRO A 150 -2.66 6.43 -14.93
N VAL A 151 -2.45 7.74 -14.93
CA VAL A 151 -3.50 8.74 -15.08
C VAL A 151 -3.91 8.81 -16.54
N VAL A 152 -5.23 8.73 -16.79
CA VAL A 152 -5.80 8.96 -18.12
C VAL A 152 -5.97 10.46 -18.31
N PRO A 153 -5.36 11.04 -19.37
CA PRO A 153 -5.54 12.45 -19.66
C PRO A 153 -7.01 12.78 -19.98
N ASP A 154 -7.51 13.90 -19.45
CA ASP A 154 -8.80 14.43 -19.87
C ASP A 154 -8.65 15.04 -21.28
N GLU A 155 -9.19 14.36 -22.30
CA GLU A 155 -9.12 14.81 -23.70
C GLU A 155 -9.78 16.19 -23.94
N ASN A 156 -10.59 16.66 -23.01
CA ASN A 156 -11.28 17.94 -23.10
C ASN A 156 -10.47 19.11 -22.47
N LYS A 157 -9.33 18.83 -21.84
CA LYS A 157 -8.46 19.85 -21.28
C LYS A 157 -7.37 20.25 -22.27
N PRO A 158 -7.18 21.56 -22.56
CA PRO A 158 -6.03 22.01 -23.33
C PRO A 158 -4.76 21.63 -22.54
N PHE A 159 -3.75 21.09 -23.25
CA PHE A 159 -2.41 20.92 -22.71
C PHE A 159 -1.91 22.31 -22.29
N ASP A 160 -1.76 22.55 -20.98
CA ASP A 160 -1.01 23.69 -20.49
C ASP A 160 0.47 23.46 -20.84
N ALA A 161 0.99 24.29 -21.75
CA ALA A 161 2.35 24.26 -22.27
C ALA A 161 3.30 25.04 -21.33
#